data_4e73678c274f4d938d0fadfbd766dd22
#
_entry.id   4e73678c274f4d938d0fadfbd766dd22
#
_cell.length_a   1.000
_cell.length_b   1.000
_cell.length_c   1.000
_cell.angle_alpha   90.00
_cell.angle_beta   90.00
_cell.angle_gamma   90.00
#
_symmetry.space_group_name_H-M   'P 1'
#
loop_
_entity.id
_entity.type
_entity.pdbx_description
1 polymer ?
#
loop_
_entity_poly.entity_id
_entity_poly.type
_entity_poly.pdbx_seq_one_letter_code
_entity_poly.pdbx_strand_id
1 'polypeptide(L)'
;MIETDLFEFSYVPDWYGQLEQLAEMALPEAWRFRKPQTECKNTDTPILERYLHMMFRKLSIDYNTGETAYFHVENNCACFHTGLYTRQYQAIYACFERNKKKDTTLKWYFTGFCDAVSSKLRYVEPLPKKPYFPMMQNGVNFNPEWPIRVNAEHILSDPENRERLPKKLLRFKNLPLLLETAVELGRRKTVIEPGLVVPQGYQNQLQFLLPICLTDMEKPNLAMTLTERNGYYLGSTCLTLEMAYLNARMIARPIAPWLTSLVKK
;
A
#
# COMPACT_ATOMS: atom_id res chain seq x y z
N MET A 1 -15.41 9.57 -16.46
CA MET A 1 -14.41 9.53 -15.37
C MET A 1 -15.13 9.43 -14.03
N ILE A 2 -14.53 8.74 -13.06
CA ILE A 2 -15.04 8.64 -11.69
C ILE A 2 -14.04 9.33 -10.73
N GLU A 3 -14.54 9.73 -9.56
CA GLU A 3 -13.71 10.35 -8.53
C GLU A 3 -12.65 9.38 -8.02
N THR A 4 -11.49 9.90 -7.62
CA THR A 4 -10.37 9.08 -7.13
C THR A 4 -10.29 9.00 -5.60
N ASP A 5 -11.12 9.76 -4.91
CA ASP A 5 -11.37 9.64 -3.47
C ASP A 5 -12.68 8.91 -3.21
N LEU A 6 -12.68 7.97 -2.26
CA LEU A 6 -13.84 7.15 -1.93
C LEU A 6 -15.02 7.98 -1.41
N PHE A 7 -14.75 9.00 -0.63
CA PHE A 7 -15.79 9.85 -0.02
C PHE A 7 -16.30 10.94 -0.96
N GLU A 8 -15.55 11.26 -2.02
CA GLU A 8 -16.03 12.08 -3.13
C GLU A 8 -16.85 11.24 -4.13
N PHE A 9 -16.53 9.95 -4.27
CA PHE A 9 -17.25 9.03 -5.13
C PHE A 9 -18.60 8.62 -4.52
N SER A 10 -18.67 8.34 -3.21
CA SER A 10 -19.84 7.75 -2.58
C SER A 10 -20.14 8.32 -1.20
N TYR A 11 -21.42 8.35 -0.84
CA TYR A 11 -21.85 8.51 0.52
C TYR A 11 -21.63 7.20 1.28
N VAL A 12 -20.82 7.25 2.33
CA VAL A 12 -20.46 6.07 3.13
C VAL A 12 -20.99 6.24 4.55
N PRO A 13 -22.09 5.54 4.91
CA PRO A 13 -22.59 5.55 6.29
C PRO A 13 -21.71 4.66 7.17
N ASP A 14 -21.50 5.07 8.41
CA ASP A 14 -20.81 4.28 9.44
C ASP A 14 -19.52 3.62 8.96
N TRP A 15 -18.61 4.44 8.41
CA TRP A 15 -17.37 3.95 7.80
C TRP A 15 -16.57 3.04 8.74
N TYR A 16 -16.45 3.41 10.01
CA TYR A 16 -15.64 2.65 10.96
C TYR A 16 -16.27 1.30 11.31
N GLY A 17 -17.58 1.24 11.49
CA GLY A 17 -18.30 -0.03 11.66
C GLY A 17 -18.21 -0.94 10.43
N GLN A 18 -18.19 -0.37 9.21
CA GLN A 18 -17.96 -1.13 7.98
C GLN A 18 -16.53 -1.70 7.92
N LEU A 19 -15.52 -0.96 8.39
CA LEU A 19 -14.13 -1.45 8.46
C LEU A 19 -13.99 -2.60 9.47
N GLU A 20 -14.63 -2.52 10.61
CA GLU A 20 -14.64 -3.60 11.61
C GLU A 20 -15.27 -4.87 11.04
N GLN A 21 -16.44 -4.76 10.41
CA GLN A 21 -17.09 -5.87 9.72
C GLN A 21 -16.19 -6.48 8.64
N LEU A 22 -15.51 -5.65 7.85
CA LEU A 22 -14.57 -6.14 6.84
C LEU A 22 -13.38 -6.88 7.47
N ALA A 23 -12.83 -6.37 8.57
CA ALA A 23 -11.73 -7.00 9.28
C ALA A 23 -12.10 -8.38 9.84
N GLU A 24 -13.34 -8.55 10.33
CA GLU A 24 -13.87 -9.83 10.79
C GLU A 24 -14.14 -10.80 9.64
N MET A 25 -14.62 -10.29 8.50
CA MET A 25 -14.93 -11.08 7.31
C MET A 25 -13.67 -11.58 6.62
N ALA A 26 -12.61 -10.78 6.61
CA ALA A 26 -11.36 -11.07 5.92
C ALA A 26 -10.52 -12.16 6.61
N LEU A 27 -9.59 -12.75 5.87
CA LEU A 27 -8.54 -13.58 6.44
C LEU A 27 -7.86 -12.83 7.58
N PRO A 28 -7.59 -13.50 8.74
CA PRO A 28 -6.98 -12.87 9.88
C PRO A 28 -5.66 -12.19 9.54
N GLU A 29 -5.61 -10.88 9.73
CA GLU A 29 -4.44 -10.05 9.50
C GLU A 29 -4.36 -8.97 10.59
N ALA A 30 -3.15 -8.43 10.83
CA ALA A 30 -2.96 -7.32 11.75
C ALA A 30 -3.28 -5.99 11.04
N TRP A 31 -4.28 -5.26 11.54
CA TRP A 31 -4.73 -4.01 10.95
C TRP A 31 -4.28 -2.76 11.72
N ARG A 32 -3.39 -2.92 12.73
CA ARG A 32 -2.88 -1.83 13.56
C ARG A 32 -1.36 -1.93 13.76
N PHE A 33 -0.67 -0.81 13.67
CA PHE A 33 0.74 -0.73 14.04
C PHE A 33 0.92 -0.82 15.56
N ARG A 34 2.04 -1.41 16.00
CA ARG A 34 2.39 -1.53 17.44
C ARG A 34 2.68 -0.16 18.06
N LYS A 35 3.37 0.70 17.30
CA LYS A 35 3.77 2.05 17.70
C LYS A 35 3.46 2.99 16.53
N PRO A 36 2.21 3.41 16.36
CA PRO A 36 1.85 4.28 15.25
C PRO A 36 2.54 5.63 15.38
N GLN A 37 3.00 6.19 14.26
CA GLN A 37 3.56 7.55 14.20
C GLN A 37 2.48 8.60 14.47
N THR A 38 1.27 8.31 14.06
CA THR A 38 0.08 9.13 14.30
C THR A 38 -0.99 8.26 14.93
N GLU A 39 -1.49 8.66 16.09
CA GLU A 39 -2.60 7.94 16.73
C GLU A 39 -3.89 8.14 15.93
N CYS A 40 -4.47 7.03 15.47
CA CYS A 40 -5.83 7.00 14.94
C CYS A 40 -6.79 6.70 16.10
N LYS A 41 -7.55 7.71 16.51
CA LYS A 41 -8.49 7.60 17.65
C LYS A 41 -9.82 6.95 17.28
N ASN A 42 -10.17 6.96 16.00
CA ASN A 42 -11.53 6.60 15.54
C ASN A 42 -11.67 5.16 15.03
N THR A 43 -10.58 4.40 14.89
CA THR A 43 -10.63 3.04 14.36
C THR A 43 -9.55 2.15 14.97
N ASP A 44 -9.90 0.88 15.16
CA ASP A 44 -8.95 -0.18 15.52
C ASP A 44 -8.27 -0.81 14.31
N THR A 45 -8.67 -0.39 13.09
CA THR A 45 -8.20 -0.94 11.82
C THR A 45 -7.55 0.11 10.89
N PRO A 46 -6.64 0.99 11.37
CA PRO A 46 -6.10 2.10 10.56
C PRO A 46 -5.29 1.65 9.33
N ILE A 47 -4.70 0.45 9.36
CA ILE A 47 -4.01 -0.12 8.21
C ILE A 47 -5.02 -0.49 7.13
N LEU A 48 -6.14 -1.13 7.50
CA LEU A 48 -7.20 -1.51 6.58
C LEU A 48 -7.85 -0.29 5.93
N GLU A 49 -8.12 0.75 6.71
CA GLU A 49 -8.63 2.03 6.22
C GLU A 49 -7.72 2.60 5.13
N ARG A 50 -6.44 2.80 5.45
CA ARG A 50 -5.46 3.33 4.48
C ARG A 50 -5.31 2.43 3.25
N TYR A 51 -5.28 1.12 3.45
CA TYR A 51 -5.23 0.14 2.37
C TYR A 51 -6.41 0.30 1.40
N LEU A 52 -7.64 0.41 1.91
CA LEU A 52 -8.83 0.58 1.07
C LEU A 52 -8.82 1.91 0.30
N HIS A 53 -8.41 3.02 0.93
CA HIS A 53 -8.27 4.30 0.24
C HIS A 53 -7.25 4.23 -0.90
N MET A 54 -6.08 3.63 -0.65
CA MET A 54 -5.04 3.45 -1.66
C MET A 54 -5.53 2.53 -2.80
N MET A 55 -6.23 1.44 -2.46
CA MET A 55 -6.78 0.51 -3.43
C MET A 55 -7.87 1.17 -4.28
N PHE A 56 -8.83 1.87 -3.67
CA PHE A 56 -9.87 2.60 -4.38
C PHE A 56 -9.25 3.61 -5.35
N ARG A 57 -8.32 4.43 -4.86
CA ARG A 57 -7.62 5.42 -5.69
C ARG A 57 -6.94 4.79 -6.90
N LYS A 58 -6.20 3.68 -6.70
CA LYS A 58 -5.55 2.96 -7.80
C LYS A 58 -6.58 2.50 -8.83
N LEU A 59 -7.63 1.80 -8.38
CA LEU A 59 -8.65 1.24 -9.25
C LEU A 59 -9.43 2.32 -10.01
N SER A 60 -9.67 3.46 -9.38
CA SER A 60 -10.34 4.62 -10.01
C SER A 60 -9.47 5.25 -11.09
N ILE A 61 -8.15 5.36 -10.86
CA ILE A 61 -7.20 5.83 -11.87
C ILE A 61 -7.15 4.84 -13.05
N ASP A 62 -7.02 3.54 -12.78
CA ASP A 62 -7.00 2.49 -13.80
C ASP A 62 -8.30 2.55 -14.64
N TYR A 63 -9.47 2.64 -14.00
CA TYR A 63 -10.76 2.78 -14.68
C TYR A 63 -10.81 4.03 -15.57
N ASN A 64 -10.34 5.17 -15.08
CA ASN A 64 -10.33 6.43 -15.81
C ASN A 64 -9.36 6.44 -17.02
N THR A 65 -8.37 5.55 -17.01
CA THR A 65 -7.43 5.34 -18.13
C THR A 65 -7.87 4.22 -19.08
N GLY A 66 -9.06 3.63 -18.87
CA GLY A 66 -9.65 2.63 -19.75
C GLY A 66 -9.49 1.17 -19.29
N GLU A 67 -8.81 0.92 -18.16
CA GLU A 67 -8.69 -0.43 -17.59
C GLU A 67 -9.88 -0.73 -16.67
N THR A 68 -10.97 -1.20 -17.26
CA THR A 68 -12.25 -1.39 -16.57
C THR A 68 -12.44 -2.77 -15.92
N ALA A 69 -11.51 -3.69 -16.12
CA ALA A 69 -11.65 -5.07 -15.65
C ALA A 69 -11.66 -5.22 -14.11
N TYR A 70 -11.22 -4.20 -13.37
CA TYR A 70 -11.06 -4.23 -11.91
C TYR A 70 -12.10 -3.43 -11.14
N PHE A 71 -12.89 -2.62 -11.85
CA PHE A 71 -13.93 -1.79 -11.25
C PHE A 71 -15.16 -1.75 -12.17
N HIS A 72 -16.26 -2.32 -11.72
CA HIS A 72 -17.54 -2.28 -12.42
C HIS A 72 -18.29 -1.01 -12.02
N VAL A 73 -18.73 -0.23 -13.01
CA VAL A 73 -19.56 0.97 -12.80
C VAL A 73 -20.63 1.01 -13.89
N GLU A 74 -21.86 0.73 -13.52
CA GLU A 74 -23.02 0.81 -14.40
C GLU A 74 -24.08 1.79 -13.85
N ASN A 75 -25.25 1.87 -14.49
CA ASN A 75 -26.25 2.86 -14.15
C ASN A 75 -26.75 2.80 -12.70
N ASN A 76 -26.92 1.60 -12.16
CA ASN A 76 -27.56 1.37 -10.86
C ASN A 76 -26.64 0.75 -9.80
N CYS A 77 -25.51 0.21 -10.19
CA CYS A 77 -24.56 -0.40 -9.25
C CYS A 77 -23.12 -0.11 -9.64
N ALA A 78 -22.27 -0.11 -8.64
CA ALA A 78 -20.82 -0.13 -8.81
C ALA A 78 -20.22 -1.11 -7.81
N CYS A 79 -19.14 -1.75 -8.16
CA CYS A 79 -18.37 -2.57 -7.21
C CYS A 79 -16.94 -2.77 -7.67
N PHE A 80 -16.07 -3.07 -6.73
CA PHE A 80 -14.70 -3.46 -7.01
C PHE A 80 -14.23 -4.57 -6.07
N HIS A 81 -13.29 -5.37 -6.53
CA HIS A 81 -12.63 -6.39 -5.73
C HIS A 81 -11.63 -5.73 -4.77
N THR A 82 -11.82 -5.88 -3.47
CA THR A 82 -10.99 -5.21 -2.44
C THR A 82 -9.54 -5.71 -2.38
N GLY A 83 -9.21 -6.84 -3.02
CA GLY A 83 -7.93 -7.53 -2.85
C GLY A 83 -7.86 -8.40 -1.60
N LEU A 84 -8.96 -8.46 -0.82
CA LEU A 84 -9.11 -9.27 0.38
C LEU A 84 -9.93 -10.52 0.10
N TYR A 85 -9.79 -11.52 0.97
CA TYR A 85 -10.48 -12.80 0.88
C TYR A 85 -11.03 -13.21 2.24
N THR A 86 -12.16 -13.91 2.23
CA THR A 86 -12.74 -14.53 3.43
C THR A 86 -11.89 -15.71 3.91
N ARG A 87 -12.23 -16.27 5.10
CA ARG A 87 -11.58 -17.49 5.61
C ARG A 87 -11.76 -18.71 4.70
N GLN A 88 -12.78 -18.71 3.83
CA GLN A 88 -13.04 -19.74 2.81
C GLN A 88 -12.40 -19.39 1.46
N TYR A 89 -11.51 -18.39 1.43
CA TYR A 89 -10.83 -17.89 0.22
C TYR A 89 -11.78 -17.33 -0.85
N GLN A 90 -13.00 -16.91 -0.48
CA GLN A 90 -13.89 -16.18 -1.36
C GLN A 90 -13.45 -14.72 -1.46
N ALA A 91 -13.49 -14.18 -2.67
CA ALA A 91 -13.17 -12.76 -2.90
C ALA A 91 -14.16 -11.84 -2.19
N ILE A 92 -13.66 -10.73 -1.64
CA ILE A 92 -14.48 -9.71 -0.98
C ILE A 92 -14.57 -8.48 -1.89
N TYR A 93 -15.79 -8.00 -2.09
CA TYR A 93 -16.13 -6.85 -2.92
C TYR A 93 -16.67 -5.70 -2.07
N ALA A 94 -16.31 -4.48 -2.44
CA ALA A 94 -16.96 -3.25 -1.98
C ALA A 94 -18.11 -2.93 -2.93
N CYS A 95 -19.32 -2.73 -2.42
CA CYS A 95 -20.54 -2.61 -3.22
C CYS A 95 -21.20 -1.26 -3.02
N PHE A 96 -21.70 -0.71 -4.12
CA PHE A 96 -22.37 0.58 -4.17
C PHE A 96 -23.66 0.48 -4.99
N GLU A 97 -24.67 1.23 -4.61
CA GLU A 97 -25.88 1.41 -5.38
C GLU A 97 -26.12 2.89 -5.71
N ARG A 98 -27.06 3.17 -6.60
CA ARG A 98 -27.44 4.56 -6.91
C ARG A 98 -27.92 5.26 -5.67
N ASN A 99 -27.30 6.38 -5.33
CA ASN A 99 -27.70 7.15 -4.15
C ASN A 99 -29.08 7.76 -4.35
N LYS A 100 -30.00 7.50 -3.42
CA LYS A 100 -31.37 8.00 -3.40
C LYS A 100 -31.58 9.12 -2.38
N LYS A 101 -30.54 9.47 -1.60
CA LYS A 101 -30.60 10.56 -0.64
C LYS A 101 -30.67 11.90 -1.36
N LYS A 102 -31.60 12.77 -0.95
CA LYS A 102 -31.86 14.08 -1.57
C LYS A 102 -30.91 15.18 -1.08
N ASP A 103 -30.26 14.97 0.06
CA ASP A 103 -29.44 15.93 0.80
C ASP A 103 -27.96 15.84 0.43
N THR A 104 -27.60 15.10 -0.61
CA THR A 104 -26.23 14.98 -1.11
C THR A 104 -26.19 14.93 -2.63
N THR A 105 -25.14 15.48 -3.20
CA THR A 105 -24.86 15.43 -4.65
C THR A 105 -24.09 14.16 -5.05
N LEU A 106 -23.67 13.34 -4.07
CA LEU A 106 -22.90 12.13 -4.33
C LEU A 106 -23.74 11.10 -5.08
N LYS A 107 -23.19 10.62 -6.18
CA LYS A 107 -23.87 9.71 -7.10
C LYS A 107 -24.11 8.32 -6.51
N TRP A 108 -23.20 7.86 -5.66
CA TRP A 108 -23.17 6.51 -5.14
C TRP A 108 -23.43 6.47 -3.64
N TYR A 109 -24.03 5.38 -3.19
CA TYR A 109 -24.25 5.03 -1.79
C TYR A 109 -23.54 3.72 -1.51
N PHE A 110 -22.63 3.69 -0.54
CA PHE A 110 -21.92 2.48 -0.14
C PHE A 110 -22.86 1.55 0.63
N THR A 111 -23.05 0.33 0.12
CA THR A 111 -23.94 -0.68 0.73
C THR A 111 -23.20 -1.70 1.57
N GLY A 112 -21.87 -1.58 1.68
CA GLY A 112 -21.01 -2.45 2.48
C GLY A 112 -20.17 -3.40 1.66
N PHE A 113 -19.50 -4.30 2.38
CA PHE A 113 -18.70 -5.37 1.79
C PHE A 113 -19.52 -6.66 1.69
N CYS A 114 -19.17 -7.51 0.72
CA CYS A 114 -19.78 -8.82 0.57
C CYS A 114 -18.83 -9.79 -0.15
N ASP A 115 -19.08 -11.08 -0.04
CA ASP A 115 -18.37 -12.10 -0.81
C ASP A 115 -18.94 -12.29 -2.22
N ALA A 116 -18.27 -13.08 -3.04
CA ALA A 116 -18.61 -13.30 -4.43
C ALA A 116 -19.99 -14.00 -4.66
N VAL A 117 -20.54 -14.66 -3.65
CA VAL A 117 -21.83 -15.37 -3.76
C VAL A 117 -23.01 -14.53 -3.27
N SER A 118 -22.77 -13.31 -2.83
CA SER A 118 -23.79 -12.41 -2.30
C SER A 118 -24.82 -12.02 -3.36
N SER A 119 -26.08 -11.95 -2.94
CA SER A 119 -27.16 -11.44 -3.80
C SER A 119 -26.98 -9.98 -4.24
N LYS A 120 -26.13 -9.19 -3.56
CA LYS A 120 -25.76 -7.82 -3.96
C LYS A 120 -25.06 -7.79 -5.31
N LEU A 121 -24.37 -8.86 -5.70
CA LEU A 121 -23.59 -8.97 -6.94
C LEU A 121 -24.32 -9.72 -8.08
N ARG A 122 -25.57 -10.14 -7.87
CA ARG A 122 -26.31 -10.97 -8.84
C ARG A 122 -26.50 -10.36 -10.25
N TYR A 123 -26.38 -9.04 -10.36
CA TYR A 123 -26.50 -8.32 -11.63
C TYR A 123 -25.16 -7.80 -12.16
N VAL A 124 -24.06 -8.16 -11.51
CA VAL A 124 -22.71 -7.76 -11.90
C VAL A 124 -22.05 -8.94 -12.61
N GLU A 125 -21.97 -8.88 -13.93
CA GLU A 125 -21.37 -9.94 -14.73
C GLU A 125 -20.60 -9.32 -15.93
N PRO A 126 -19.32 -9.62 -16.07
CA PRO A 126 -18.48 -10.38 -15.14
C PRO A 126 -18.15 -9.62 -13.86
N LEU A 127 -17.87 -10.35 -12.76
CA LEU A 127 -17.37 -9.75 -11.53
C LEU A 127 -16.00 -9.10 -11.77
N PRO A 128 -15.72 -7.93 -11.13
CA PRO A 128 -14.41 -7.30 -11.18
C PRO A 128 -13.30 -8.26 -10.76
N LYS A 129 -12.23 -8.30 -11.55
CA LYS A 129 -11.07 -9.12 -11.26
C LYS A 129 -10.31 -8.59 -10.05
N LYS A 130 -9.51 -9.46 -9.42
CA LYS A 130 -8.55 -9.05 -8.40
C LYS A 130 -7.68 -7.93 -8.96
N PRO A 131 -7.43 -6.85 -8.19
CA PRO A 131 -6.49 -5.82 -8.58
C PRO A 131 -5.16 -6.40 -9.02
N TYR A 132 -4.71 -5.99 -10.17
CA TYR A 132 -3.51 -6.51 -10.79
C TYR A 132 -2.43 -5.44 -10.86
N PHE A 133 -1.22 -5.87 -10.64
CA PHE A 133 -0.04 -5.04 -10.74
C PHE A 133 0.84 -5.59 -11.88
N PRO A 134 0.75 -5.02 -13.11
CA PRO A 134 1.40 -5.54 -14.32
C PRO A 134 2.90 -5.82 -14.14
N MET A 135 3.58 -5.01 -13.32
CA MET A 135 4.99 -5.15 -13.01
C MET A 135 5.36 -6.50 -12.34
N MET A 136 4.36 -7.26 -11.85
CA MET A 136 4.58 -8.54 -11.18
C MET A 136 4.54 -9.74 -12.14
N GLN A 137 4.25 -9.53 -13.44
CA GLN A 137 4.11 -10.63 -14.44
C GLN A 137 5.36 -11.49 -14.58
N ASN A 138 6.52 -10.86 -14.56
CA ASN A 138 7.80 -11.54 -14.79
C ASN A 138 8.46 -12.05 -13.49
N GLY A 139 7.70 -12.07 -12.39
CA GLY A 139 8.24 -12.35 -11.07
C GLY A 139 8.97 -11.14 -10.48
N VAL A 140 9.22 -11.21 -9.17
CA VAL A 140 9.98 -10.18 -8.45
C VAL A 140 11.40 -10.69 -8.29
N ASN A 141 12.30 -10.21 -9.13
CA ASN A 141 13.69 -10.66 -9.14
C ASN A 141 14.61 -9.49 -8.76
N PHE A 142 14.97 -9.42 -7.48
CA PHE A 142 16.01 -8.50 -7.01
C PHE A 142 17.38 -9.17 -7.18
N ASN A 143 18.31 -8.50 -7.87
CA ASN A 143 19.68 -8.97 -8.01
C ASN A 143 20.60 -8.32 -6.96
N PRO A 144 21.02 -9.03 -5.90
CA PRO A 144 21.86 -8.47 -4.82
C PRO A 144 23.28 -8.09 -5.25
N GLU A 145 23.74 -8.60 -6.41
CA GLU A 145 25.06 -8.27 -6.95
C GLU A 145 25.11 -6.89 -7.63
N TRP A 146 23.94 -6.35 -8.01
CA TRP A 146 23.93 -5.04 -8.65
C TRP A 146 24.17 -3.92 -7.63
N PRO A 147 25.00 -2.92 -8.02
CA PRO A 147 25.24 -1.76 -7.15
C PRO A 147 23.97 -0.93 -6.98
N ILE A 148 23.83 -0.33 -5.80
CA ILE A 148 22.80 0.68 -5.54
C ILE A 148 23.45 2.04 -5.61
N ARG A 149 22.98 2.88 -6.52
CA ARG A 149 23.42 4.27 -6.67
C ARG A 149 22.47 5.20 -5.95
N VAL A 150 23.00 6.06 -5.11
CA VAL A 150 22.25 7.01 -4.30
C VAL A 150 22.89 8.39 -4.41
N ASN A 151 22.08 9.42 -4.60
CA ASN A 151 22.51 10.80 -4.39
C ASN A 151 21.95 11.26 -3.05
N ALA A 152 22.68 10.98 -1.98
CA ALA A 152 22.22 11.24 -0.62
C ALA A 152 21.98 12.74 -0.34
N GLU A 153 22.79 13.62 -0.91
CA GLU A 153 22.60 15.07 -0.76
C GLU A 153 21.29 15.53 -1.39
N HIS A 154 20.98 15.05 -2.58
CA HIS A 154 19.72 15.35 -3.26
C HIS A 154 18.52 14.81 -2.49
N ILE A 155 18.55 13.55 -2.04
CA ILE A 155 17.48 12.95 -1.24
C ILE A 155 17.26 13.74 0.05
N LEU A 156 18.32 14.15 0.72
CA LEU A 156 18.27 14.87 1.97
C LEU A 156 17.95 16.37 1.79
N SER A 157 18.04 16.92 0.58
CA SER A 157 17.59 18.29 0.27
C SER A 157 16.07 18.40 0.16
N ASP A 158 15.38 17.28 -0.13
CA ASP A 158 13.93 17.20 -0.19
C ASP A 158 13.32 17.31 1.23
N PRO A 159 12.47 18.32 1.50
CA PRO A 159 11.83 18.50 2.80
C PRO A 159 11.04 17.26 3.28
N GLU A 160 10.32 16.59 2.39
CA GLU A 160 9.53 15.40 2.73
C GLU A 160 10.41 14.24 3.18
N ASN A 161 11.53 14.00 2.49
CA ASN A 161 12.48 12.98 2.90
C ASN A 161 13.10 13.30 4.26
N ARG A 162 13.41 14.58 4.51
CA ARG A 162 13.95 15.04 5.82
C ARG A 162 12.96 14.82 6.97
N GLU A 163 11.68 15.09 6.76
CA GLU A 163 10.65 14.89 7.79
C GLU A 163 10.50 13.42 8.21
N ARG A 164 10.79 12.51 7.29
CA ARG A 164 10.73 11.05 7.54
C ARG A 164 11.92 10.52 8.34
N LEU A 165 13.01 11.28 8.42
CA LEU A 165 14.22 10.89 9.14
C LEU A 165 14.03 10.98 10.67
N PRO A 166 14.74 10.14 11.44
CA PRO A 166 14.80 10.29 12.90
C PRO A 166 15.30 11.69 13.28
N LYS A 167 14.53 12.47 14.05
CA LYS A 167 14.82 13.88 14.40
C LYS A 167 16.23 14.08 14.97
N LYS A 168 16.75 13.09 15.74
CA LYS A 168 18.10 13.14 16.32
C LYS A 168 19.22 13.16 15.27
N LEU A 169 18.97 12.63 14.06
CA LEU A 169 19.95 12.57 12.97
C LEU A 169 19.98 13.84 12.12
N LEU A 170 18.93 14.66 12.14
CA LEU A 170 18.84 15.86 11.31
C LEU A 170 19.96 16.91 11.58
N ARG A 171 20.60 16.84 12.76
CA ARG A 171 21.72 17.71 13.15
C ARG A 171 23.09 17.08 12.87
N PHE A 172 23.11 15.86 12.34
CA PHE A 172 24.36 15.16 12.09
C PHE A 172 25.00 15.67 10.80
N LYS A 173 26.20 16.25 10.91
CA LYS A 173 26.89 16.90 9.77
C LYS A 173 27.18 15.94 8.60
N ASN A 174 27.50 14.69 8.90
CA ASN A 174 27.84 13.68 7.92
C ASN A 174 26.64 12.76 7.57
N LEU A 175 25.42 13.30 7.66
CA LEU A 175 24.21 12.53 7.38
C LEU A 175 24.17 11.93 5.95
N PRO A 176 24.63 12.65 4.89
CA PRO A 176 24.72 12.05 3.55
C PRO A 176 25.59 10.78 3.53
N LEU A 177 26.79 10.85 4.07
CA LEU A 177 27.70 9.71 4.14
C LEU A 177 27.12 8.55 4.97
N LEU A 178 26.44 8.86 6.09
CA LEU A 178 25.75 7.87 6.89
C LEU A 178 24.66 7.16 6.08
N LEU A 179 23.88 7.89 5.29
CA LEU A 179 22.84 7.31 4.45
C LEU A 179 23.43 6.40 3.37
N GLU A 180 24.46 6.83 2.66
CA GLU A 180 25.16 6.04 1.64
C GLU A 180 25.74 4.74 2.24
N THR A 181 26.40 4.86 3.40
CA THR A 181 26.95 3.71 4.11
C THR A 181 25.86 2.72 4.54
N ALA A 182 24.72 3.22 5.04
CA ALA A 182 23.60 2.39 5.44
C ALA A 182 22.93 1.69 4.25
N VAL A 183 22.87 2.33 3.08
CA VAL A 183 22.36 1.71 1.84
C VAL A 183 23.29 0.59 1.38
N GLU A 184 24.61 0.81 1.37
CA GLU A 184 25.58 -0.23 1.00
C GLU A 184 25.56 -1.41 1.99
N LEU A 185 25.42 -1.14 3.30
CA LEU A 185 25.24 -2.18 4.28
C LEU A 185 23.94 -3.00 4.05
N GLY A 186 22.85 -2.29 3.74
CA GLY A 186 21.57 -2.92 3.36
C GLY A 186 21.74 -3.83 2.15
N ARG A 187 22.42 -3.36 1.10
CA ARG A 187 22.71 -4.17 -0.10
C ARG A 187 23.50 -5.44 0.26
N ARG A 188 24.55 -5.35 1.08
CA ARG A 188 25.33 -6.51 1.50
C ARG A 188 24.49 -7.53 2.27
N LYS A 189 23.57 -7.06 3.12
CA LYS A 189 22.62 -7.95 3.81
C LYS A 189 21.73 -8.73 2.84
N THR A 190 21.34 -8.16 1.71
CA THR A 190 20.49 -8.84 0.72
C THR A 190 21.17 -10.04 0.04
N VAL A 191 22.50 -10.10 0.03
CA VAL A 191 23.25 -11.27 -0.46
C VAL A 191 23.00 -12.50 0.45
N ILE A 192 22.89 -12.25 1.76
CA ILE A 192 22.67 -13.30 2.77
C ILE A 192 21.16 -13.57 2.93
N GLU A 193 20.35 -12.50 2.88
CA GLU A 193 18.91 -12.53 3.12
C GLU A 193 18.15 -11.91 1.93
N PRO A 194 18.00 -12.63 0.79
CA PRO A 194 17.31 -12.09 -0.39
C PRO A 194 15.87 -11.64 -0.11
N GLY A 195 15.19 -12.26 0.86
CA GLY A 195 13.84 -11.89 1.33
C GLY A 195 13.77 -10.57 2.11
N LEU A 196 14.90 -9.91 2.36
CA LEU A 196 14.95 -8.61 3.02
C LEU A 196 14.31 -7.52 2.17
N VAL A 197 14.48 -7.60 0.84
CA VAL A 197 13.91 -6.65 -0.12
C VAL A 197 12.48 -7.02 -0.44
N VAL A 198 11.60 -6.03 -0.41
CA VAL A 198 10.16 -6.20 -0.60
C VAL A 198 9.69 -5.39 -1.81
N PRO A 199 8.85 -5.94 -2.71
CA PRO A 199 8.34 -5.19 -3.85
C PRO A 199 7.29 -4.15 -3.44
N GLN A 200 7.27 -3.04 -4.17
CA GLN A 200 6.17 -2.07 -4.18
C GLN A 200 5.84 -1.62 -5.60
N GLY A 201 4.61 -1.18 -5.82
CA GLY A 201 4.20 -0.52 -7.06
C GLY A 201 4.18 1.00 -6.91
N TYR A 202 4.82 1.71 -7.81
CA TYR A 202 4.75 3.16 -7.90
C TYR A 202 4.67 3.61 -9.36
N GLN A 203 3.63 4.41 -9.71
CA GLN A 203 3.41 4.90 -11.08
C GLN A 203 3.50 3.79 -12.15
N ASN A 204 2.84 2.66 -11.90
CA ASN A 204 2.87 1.46 -12.74
C ASN A 204 4.26 0.83 -12.96
N GLN A 205 5.26 1.20 -12.16
CA GLN A 205 6.59 0.60 -12.17
C GLN A 205 6.81 -0.25 -10.91
N LEU A 206 7.50 -1.36 -11.07
CA LEU A 206 8.01 -2.14 -9.95
C LEU A 206 9.18 -1.38 -9.34
N GLN A 207 9.11 -1.18 -8.05
CA GLN A 207 10.21 -0.73 -7.21
C GLN A 207 10.44 -1.74 -6.09
N PHE A 208 11.60 -1.66 -5.48
CA PHE A 208 11.94 -2.45 -4.31
C PHE A 208 12.08 -1.55 -3.09
N LEU A 209 11.76 -2.09 -1.93
CA LEU A 209 11.95 -1.46 -0.63
C LEU A 209 13.12 -2.13 0.07
N LEU A 210 14.18 -1.39 0.31
CA LEU A 210 15.35 -1.81 1.07
C LEU A 210 15.28 -1.21 2.48
N PRO A 211 15.29 -2.02 3.56
CA PRO A 211 15.35 -1.48 4.93
C PRO A 211 16.70 -0.80 5.19
N ILE A 212 16.67 0.41 5.76
CA ILE A 212 17.83 1.25 6.05
C ILE A 212 18.01 1.41 7.55
N CYS A 213 19.16 0.98 8.05
CA CYS A 213 19.57 1.01 9.43
C CYS A 213 20.56 2.16 9.69
N LEU A 214 20.08 3.28 10.23
CA LEU A 214 20.91 4.48 10.48
C LEU A 214 21.47 4.57 11.89
N THR A 215 20.83 3.93 12.87
CA THR A 215 21.18 4.08 14.29
C THR A 215 21.49 2.77 14.99
N ASP A 216 21.08 1.66 14.42
CA ASP A 216 21.22 0.31 14.95
C ASP A 216 21.30 -0.63 13.74
N MET A 217 22.28 -1.49 13.67
CA MET A 217 22.51 -2.36 12.50
C MET A 217 21.38 -3.39 12.27
N GLU A 218 20.60 -3.70 13.31
CA GLU A 218 19.53 -4.71 13.26
C GLU A 218 18.13 -4.11 13.13
N LYS A 219 17.96 -2.82 13.44
CA LYS A 219 16.66 -2.16 13.50
C LYS A 219 16.53 -1.09 12.43
N PRO A 220 15.78 -1.33 11.35
CA PRO A 220 15.55 -0.34 10.34
C PRO A 220 14.87 0.93 10.90
N ASN A 221 15.30 2.07 10.42
CA ASN A 221 14.69 3.36 10.72
C ASN A 221 13.77 3.82 9.59
N LEU A 222 14.09 3.44 8.35
CA LEU A 222 13.46 3.85 7.11
C LEU A 222 13.51 2.69 6.09
N ALA A 223 12.81 2.88 4.97
CA ALA A 223 13.00 2.08 3.78
C ALA A 223 13.41 2.98 2.61
N MET A 224 14.40 2.56 1.82
CA MET A 224 14.80 3.21 0.58
C MET A 224 14.03 2.58 -0.58
N THR A 225 13.43 3.42 -1.43
CA THR A 225 12.86 2.96 -2.70
C THR A 225 13.96 2.77 -3.73
N LEU A 226 13.98 1.60 -4.35
CA LEU A 226 14.95 1.24 -5.38
C LEU A 226 14.23 1.02 -6.71
N THR A 227 14.65 1.73 -7.74
CA THR A 227 14.16 1.53 -9.10
C THR A 227 15.23 0.82 -9.91
N GLU A 228 14.85 -0.27 -10.56
CA GLU A 228 15.74 -1.02 -11.44
C GLU A 228 16.15 -0.16 -12.65
N ARG A 229 17.43 -0.23 -12.96
CA ARG A 229 18.05 0.37 -14.15
C ARG A 229 18.95 -0.68 -14.81
N ASN A 230 19.48 -0.35 -15.96
CA ASN A 230 20.38 -1.25 -16.69
C ASN A 230 21.66 -1.56 -15.88
N GLY A 231 21.66 -2.69 -15.15
CA GLY A 231 22.79 -3.18 -14.38
C GLY A 231 23.02 -2.53 -13.00
N TYR A 232 22.06 -1.75 -12.47
CA TYR A 232 22.12 -1.17 -11.13
C TYR A 232 20.72 -0.81 -10.60
N TYR A 233 20.62 -0.50 -9.32
CA TYR A 233 19.42 0.11 -8.73
C TYR A 233 19.67 1.58 -8.41
N LEU A 234 18.66 2.42 -8.68
CA LEU A 234 18.66 3.83 -8.28
C LEU A 234 17.82 3.98 -7.01
N GLY A 235 18.46 4.38 -5.92
CA GLY A 235 17.80 4.80 -4.68
C GLY A 235 17.37 6.25 -4.78
N SER A 236 16.06 6.53 -4.61
CA SER A 236 15.50 7.85 -4.89
C SER A 236 14.75 8.48 -3.73
N THR A 237 14.14 7.71 -2.86
CA THR A 237 13.25 8.25 -1.81
C THR A 237 13.35 7.42 -0.54
N CYS A 238 13.33 8.09 0.61
CA CYS A 238 13.19 7.45 1.90
C CYS A 238 11.73 7.44 2.33
N LEU A 239 11.23 6.27 2.70
CA LEU A 239 9.89 6.08 3.27
C LEU A 239 9.99 5.77 4.76
N THR A 240 8.98 6.18 5.52
CA THR A 240 8.80 5.64 6.87
C THR A 240 8.47 4.16 6.79
N LEU A 241 8.71 3.42 7.88
CA LEU A 241 8.41 1.98 7.89
C LEU A 241 6.91 1.70 7.72
N GLU A 242 6.04 2.60 8.21
CA GLU A 242 4.59 2.50 8.01
C GLU A 242 4.20 2.68 6.55
N MET A 243 4.77 3.69 5.86
CA MET A 243 4.56 3.89 4.43
C MET A 243 5.04 2.66 3.64
N ALA A 244 6.21 2.13 3.98
CA ALA A 244 6.76 0.94 3.36
C ALA A 244 5.84 -0.29 3.54
N TYR A 245 5.31 -0.48 4.75
CA TYR A 245 4.34 -1.54 5.02
C TYR A 245 3.09 -1.41 4.14
N LEU A 246 2.49 -0.23 4.09
CA LEU A 246 1.28 0.03 3.31
C LEU A 246 1.51 -0.18 1.80
N ASN A 247 2.62 0.31 1.27
CA ASN A 247 2.95 0.16 -0.14
C ASN A 247 3.20 -1.32 -0.51
N ALA A 248 3.91 -2.06 0.33
CA ALA A 248 4.08 -3.50 0.15
C ALA A 248 2.75 -4.25 0.23
N ARG A 249 1.87 -3.86 1.19
CA ARG A 249 0.56 -4.48 1.40
C ARG A 249 -0.38 -4.30 0.21
N MET A 250 -0.23 -3.23 -0.57
CA MET A 250 -0.99 -3.05 -1.81
C MET A 250 -0.78 -4.20 -2.78
N ILE A 251 0.43 -4.74 -2.87
CA ILE A 251 0.76 -5.86 -3.77
C ILE A 251 0.36 -7.19 -3.15
N ALA A 252 0.84 -7.44 -1.93
CA ALA A 252 0.61 -8.69 -1.21
C ALA A 252 0.76 -8.48 0.30
N ARG A 253 0.28 -9.45 1.09
CA ARG A 253 0.53 -9.46 2.53
C ARG A 253 2.04 -9.53 2.81
N PRO A 254 2.62 -8.54 3.52
CA PRO A 254 4.04 -8.55 3.81
C PRO A 254 4.44 -9.73 4.70
N ILE A 255 5.54 -10.39 4.36
CA ILE A 255 6.11 -11.52 5.12
C ILE A 255 7.50 -11.19 5.69
N ALA A 256 8.17 -10.15 5.17
CA ALA A 256 9.49 -9.75 5.63
C ALA A 256 9.48 -9.38 7.12
N PRO A 257 10.40 -9.93 7.94
CA PRO A 257 10.39 -9.73 9.40
C PRO A 257 10.40 -8.26 9.83
N TRP A 258 11.15 -7.41 9.13
CA TRP A 258 11.25 -5.99 9.43
C TRP A 258 9.93 -5.22 9.22
N LEU A 259 9.04 -5.70 8.35
CA LEU A 259 7.69 -5.16 8.17
C LEU A 259 6.69 -5.80 9.14
N THR A 260 6.72 -7.13 9.28
CA THR A 260 5.75 -7.84 10.13
C THR A 260 5.92 -7.53 11.61
N SER A 261 7.12 -7.13 12.03
CA SER A 261 7.39 -6.67 13.40
C SER A 261 6.70 -5.34 13.75
N LEU A 262 6.28 -4.56 12.76
CA LEU A 262 5.64 -3.26 12.97
C LEU A 262 4.20 -3.37 13.43
N VAL A 263 3.51 -4.47 13.12
CA VAL A 263 2.08 -4.64 13.35
C VAL A 263 1.77 -5.48 14.59
N LYS A 264 0.61 -5.23 15.20
CA LYS A 264 0.08 -6.07 16.29
C LYS A 264 -0.52 -7.34 15.66
N LYS A 265 -0.17 -8.48 16.22
CA LYS A 265 -0.91 -9.72 15.97
C LYS A 265 -2.22 -9.71 16.71
#